data_a1cc4c1c211965c42c652bd74f1b9851
#
_entry.id   a1cc4c1c211965c42c652bd74f1b9851
#
_cell.length_a   1.000
_cell.length_b   1.000
_cell.length_c   1.000
_cell.angle_alpha   90.00
_cell.angle_beta   90.00
_cell.angle_gamma   90.00
#
_symmetry.space_group_name_H-M   'P 1'
#
loop_
_entity.id
_entity.type
_entity.pdbx_description
1 polymer ?
#
loop_
_entity_poly.entity_id
_entity_poly.type
_entity_poly.pdbx_seq_one_letter_code
_entity_poly.pdbx_strand_id
1 'polypeptide(L)'
;MSGFGGKPAETATGVAVRQTSRISNRHRALMIKDYEHLVLEFFPEVDKIQCIPIPQNKGASKICLVVFSRAEDSRYFLSPAWKLAEIQQLVRQYASPFASLRVINPVYERVNVHCKAILWDSVPDKGKAVRQLVVLAQNYIAPWYRKEEIPMLRQRYSYKELHARMVNHEDLMRLVTLEVNGKSLSRIDVDTVDFTFEGKHPWSVLLPVIKIELLSPHDGIEKAEIGSNFIIG
;
A
#
# COMPACT_ATOMS: atom_id res chain seq x y z
N MET A 1 -14.11 35.11 -3.27
CA MET A 1 -13.65 34.11 -2.26
C MET A 1 -13.76 32.74 -2.90
N SER A 2 -12.66 32.18 -3.35
CA SER A 2 -12.61 30.82 -3.88
C SER A 2 -12.48 29.85 -2.72
N GLY A 3 -13.52 29.03 -2.49
CA GLY A 3 -13.47 27.99 -1.48
C GLY A 3 -12.54 26.88 -1.89
N PHE A 4 -11.41 26.73 -1.22
CA PHE A 4 -10.47 25.62 -1.37
C PHE A 4 -10.95 24.42 -0.55
N GLY A 5 -10.97 23.23 -1.13
CA GLY A 5 -11.08 21.96 -0.40
C GLY A 5 -12.48 21.33 -0.29
N GLY A 6 -13.44 21.71 -1.09
CA GLY A 6 -14.73 21.04 -1.13
C GLY A 6 -14.65 19.67 -1.82
N LYS A 7 -15.10 18.59 -1.14
CA LYS A 7 -15.37 17.31 -1.81
C LYS A 7 -16.52 17.50 -2.83
N PRO A 8 -16.53 16.73 -3.95
CA PRO A 8 -17.66 16.73 -4.85
C PRO A 8 -18.95 16.40 -4.12
N ALA A 9 -20.07 17.02 -4.52
CA ALA A 9 -21.37 16.81 -3.91
C ALA A 9 -21.71 15.32 -3.88
N GLU A 10 -22.17 14.84 -2.73
CA GLU A 10 -22.61 13.46 -2.55
C GLU A 10 -23.77 13.15 -3.52
N THR A 11 -23.73 11.98 -4.13
CA THR A 11 -24.82 11.54 -5.02
C THR A 11 -26.10 11.28 -4.22
N ALA A 12 -27.26 11.47 -4.85
CA ALA A 12 -28.55 11.19 -4.22
C ALA A 12 -28.65 9.76 -3.66
N THR A 13 -28.04 8.79 -4.34
CA THR A 13 -27.95 7.39 -3.88
C THR A 13 -27.08 7.28 -2.63
N GLY A 14 -25.96 8.00 -2.54
CA GLY A 14 -25.10 8.03 -1.36
C GLY A 14 -25.83 8.60 -0.13
N VAL A 15 -26.56 9.70 -0.32
CA VAL A 15 -27.39 10.31 0.73
C VAL A 15 -28.47 9.34 1.23
N ALA A 16 -29.17 8.66 0.32
CA ALA A 16 -30.20 7.69 0.66
C ALA A 16 -29.65 6.51 1.46
N VAL A 17 -28.53 5.93 1.03
CA VAL A 17 -27.85 4.82 1.74
C VAL A 17 -27.43 5.24 3.14
N ARG A 18 -26.85 6.42 3.30
CA ARG A 18 -26.43 6.97 4.59
C ARG A 18 -27.61 7.21 5.53
N GLN A 19 -28.69 7.81 5.04
CA GLN A 19 -29.88 8.05 5.83
C GLN A 19 -30.57 6.75 6.25
N THR A 20 -30.68 5.77 5.35
CA THR A 20 -31.25 4.45 5.65
C THR A 20 -30.44 3.74 6.73
N SER A 21 -29.11 3.75 6.63
CA SER A 21 -28.22 3.17 7.63
C SER A 21 -28.41 3.82 9.02
N ARG A 22 -28.51 5.14 9.09
CA ARG A 22 -28.75 5.88 10.34
C ARG A 22 -30.07 5.51 10.99
N ILE A 23 -31.13 5.43 10.21
CA ILE A 23 -32.47 5.07 10.71
C ILE A 23 -32.49 3.62 11.19
N SER A 24 -31.95 2.70 10.40
CA SER A 24 -31.92 1.26 10.71
C SER A 24 -31.14 0.97 11.98
N ASN A 25 -30.03 1.65 12.19
CA ASN A 25 -29.10 1.37 13.29
C ASN A 25 -29.32 2.29 14.51
N ARG A 26 -30.37 3.10 14.51
CA ARG A 26 -30.71 4.05 15.60
C ARG A 26 -29.50 4.90 16.03
N HIS A 27 -28.76 5.42 15.06
CA HIS A 27 -27.50 6.17 15.26
C HIS A 27 -26.40 5.41 15.99
N ARG A 28 -26.34 4.08 15.87
CA ARG A 28 -25.26 3.25 16.41
C ARG A 28 -24.42 2.67 15.28
N ALA A 29 -23.12 2.58 15.48
CA ALA A 29 -22.23 1.88 14.58
C ALA A 29 -22.26 0.38 14.91
N LEU A 30 -22.96 -0.41 14.10
CA LEU A 30 -23.12 -1.85 14.30
C LEU A 30 -22.33 -2.64 13.23
N MET A 31 -22.31 -2.14 12.00
CA MET A 31 -21.62 -2.78 10.88
C MET A 31 -20.29 -2.08 10.58
N ILE A 32 -19.39 -2.77 9.88
CA ILE A 32 -18.10 -2.22 9.44
C ILE A 32 -18.28 -0.90 8.69
N LYS A 33 -19.24 -0.85 7.77
CA LYS A 33 -19.54 0.35 6.99
C LYS A 33 -20.08 1.53 7.81
N ASP A 34 -20.75 1.24 8.91
CA ASP A 34 -21.27 2.31 9.77
C ASP A 34 -20.11 3.10 10.41
N TYR A 35 -19.05 2.39 10.85
CA TYR A 35 -17.85 3.03 11.38
C TYR A 35 -17.13 3.88 10.31
N GLU A 36 -17.05 3.37 9.10
CA GLU A 36 -16.40 4.08 7.99
C GLU A 36 -17.19 5.35 7.62
N HIS A 37 -18.50 5.23 7.45
CA HIS A 37 -19.37 6.36 7.10
C HIS A 37 -19.40 7.42 8.21
N LEU A 38 -19.46 7.00 9.47
CA LEU A 38 -19.46 7.91 10.62
C LEU A 38 -18.22 8.82 10.60
N VAL A 39 -17.04 8.23 10.43
CA VAL A 39 -15.80 9.03 10.41
C VAL A 39 -15.75 9.97 9.21
N LEU A 40 -16.08 9.48 8.01
CA LEU A 40 -16.05 10.31 6.81
C LEU A 40 -17.07 11.47 6.85
N GLU A 41 -18.13 11.32 7.64
CA GLU A 41 -19.13 12.37 7.82
C GLU A 41 -18.65 13.48 8.76
N PHE A 42 -18.04 13.11 9.89
CA PHE A 42 -17.60 14.09 10.89
C PHE A 42 -16.21 14.66 10.61
N PHE A 43 -15.39 13.95 9.83
CA PHE A 43 -14.02 14.35 9.48
C PHE A 43 -13.86 14.40 7.95
N PRO A 44 -14.33 15.48 7.30
CA PRO A 44 -14.26 15.62 5.84
C PRO A 44 -12.84 15.66 5.28
N GLU A 45 -11.84 15.95 6.12
CA GLU A 45 -10.43 15.96 5.79
C GLU A 45 -9.79 14.57 5.74
N VAL A 46 -10.52 13.53 6.16
CA VAL A 46 -10.10 12.14 6.01
C VAL A 46 -10.42 11.68 4.58
N ASP A 47 -9.41 11.27 3.84
CA ASP A 47 -9.57 10.83 2.45
C ASP A 47 -10.27 9.47 2.36
N LYS A 48 -9.88 8.56 3.24
CA LYS A 48 -10.44 7.22 3.34
C LYS A 48 -10.25 6.65 4.74
N ILE A 49 -11.15 5.80 5.14
CA ILE A 49 -11.01 4.98 6.33
C ILE A 49 -11.32 3.53 5.97
N GLN A 50 -10.63 2.60 6.62
CA GLN A 50 -10.89 1.18 6.45
C GLN A 50 -11.03 0.52 7.82
N CYS A 51 -12.18 -0.09 8.05
CA CYS A 51 -12.47 -0.83 9.26
C CYS A 51 -12.02 -2.27 9.14
N ILE A 52 -11.15 -2.71 10.04
CA ILE A 52 -10.60 -4.06 10.08
C ILE A 52 -11.05 -4.75 11.36
N PRO A 53 -11.96 -5.72 11.29
CA PRO A 53 -12.27 -6.56 12.43
C PRO A 53 -11.08 -7.49 12.72
N ILE A 54 -10.65 -7.53 13.97
CA ILE A 54 -9.60 -8.43 14.43
C ILE A 54 -10.27 -9.52 15.25
N PRO A 55 -10.31 -10.76 14.75
CA PRO A 55 -10.90 -11.87 15.47
C PRO A 55 -10.13 -12.10 16.77
N GLN A 56 -10.86 -12.32 17.87
CA GLN A 56 -10.29 -12.70 19.16
C GLN A 56 -10.87 -14.05 19.55
N ASN A 57 -10.01 -14.90 20.14
CA ASN A 57 -10.42 -16.24 20.54
C ASN A 57 -11.38 -16.25 21.75
N LYS A 58 -11.45 -15.17 22.52
CA LYS A 58 -12.37 -15.00 23.66
C LYS A 58 -12.73 -13.54 23.84
N GLY A 59 -14.02 -13.22 23.92
CA GLY A 59 -14.53 -11.94 24.37
C GLY A 59 -14.94 -10.96 23.27
N ALA A 60 -14.85 -9.70 23.57
CA ALA A 60 -15.33 -8.59 22.73
C ALA A 60 -14.57 -8.48 21.40
N SER A 61 -15.29 -8.21 20.33
CA SER A 61 -14.71 -7.96 19.02
C SER A 61 -13.77 -6.74 19.08
N LYS A 62 -12.54 -6.91 18.60
CA LYS A 62 -11.60 -5.80 18.44
C LYS A 62 -11.73 -5.21 17.04
N ILE A 63 -11.99 -3.92 16.99
CA ILE A 63 -12.16 -3.17 15.74
C ILE A 63 -10.97 -2.22 15.58
N CYS A 64 -10.30 -2.30 14.45
CA CYS A 64 -9.21 -1.42 14.08
C CYS A 64 -9.65 -0.54 12.91
N LEU A 65 -9.70 0.77 13.12
CA LEU A 65 -9.97 1.76 12.09
C LEU A 65 -8.64 2.32 11.58
N VAL A 66 -8.35 2.10 10.31
CA VAL A 66 -7.15 2.63 9.65
C VAL A 66 -7.54 3.88 8.88
N VAL A 67 -6.94 5.00 9.26
CA VAL A 67 -7.25 6.32 8.71
C VAL A 67 -6.23 6.70 7.65
N PHE A 68 -6.71 7.10 6.49
CA PHE A 68 -5.91 7.66 5.42
C PHE A 68 -6.26 9.14 5.28
N SER A 69 -5.33 10.01 5.63
CA SER A 69 -5.44 11.45 5.48
C SER A 69 -4.09 11.97 4.99
N ARG A 70 -4.08 12.70 3.89
CA ARG A 70 -2.87 13.25 3.30
C ARG A 70 -2.61 14.64 3.86
N ALA A 71 -1.39 14.89 4.34
CA ALA A 71 -0.91 16.24 4.55
C ALA A 71 -0.54 16.88 3.20
N GLU A 72 -0.68 18.20 3.05
CA GLU A 72 -0.52 18.91 1.77
C GLU A 72 0.80 18.60 1.05
N ASP A 73 1.91 18.44 1.79
CA ASP A 73 3.23 18.18 1.23
C ASP A 73 3.70 16.73 1.36
N SER A 74 2.82 15.80 1.73
CA SER A 74 3.18 14.40 1.98
C SER A 74 2.63 13.45 0.93
N ARG A 75 3.47 12.53 0.47
CA ARG A 75 3.04 11.38 -0.33
C ARG A 75 2.46 10.25 0.51
N TYR A 76 2.61 10.34 1.83
CA TYR A 76 2.12 9.34 2.77
C TYR A 76 0.82 9.81 3.41
N PHE A 77 -0.07 8.85 3.65
CA PHE A 77 -1.34 9.09 4.32
C PHE A 77 -1.15 8.86 5.82
N LEU A 78 -0.85 9.94 6.53
CA LEU A 78 -0.60 9.91 7.98
C LEU A 78 -1.34 11.05 8.66
N SER A 79 -2.16 10.70 9.63
CA SER A 79 -2.84 11.65 10.49
C SER A 79 -2.03 11.89 11.76
N PRO A 80 -2.02 13.11 12.31
CA PRO A 80 -1.39 13.38 13.59
C PRO A 80 -2.11 12.64 14.74
N ALA A 81 -1.38 12.35 15.80
CA ALA A 81 -1.88 11.54 16.92
C ALA A 81 -3.16 12.14 17.59
N TRP A 82 -3.21 13.47 17.72
CA TRP A 82 -4.37 14.15 18.30
C TRP A 82 -5.63 13.91 17.47
N LYS A 83 -5.53 13.89 16.14
CA LYS A 83 -6.65 13.63 15.25
C LYS A 83 -7.15 12.19 15.34
N LEU A 84 -6.22 11.23 15.42
CA LEU A 84 -6.59 9.83 15.65
C LEU A 84 -7.33 9.66 16.99
N ALA A 85 -6.89 10.37 18.02
CA ALA A 85 -7.56 10.36 19.34
C ALA A 85 -8.97 10.98 19.27
N GLU A 86 -9.14 12.09 18.56
CA GLU A 86 -10.44 12.75 18.34
C GLU A 86 -11.42 11.83 17.60
N ILE A 87 -10.96 11.21 16.50
CA ILE A 87 -11.75 10.21 15.76
C ILE A 87 -12.14 9.05 16.69
N GLN A 88 -11.20 8.55 17.49
CA GLN A 88 -11.46 7.45 18.41
C GLN A 88 -12.50 7.85 19.48
N GLN A 89 -12.44 9.06 20.01
CA GLN A 89 -13.38 9.58 20.99
C GLN A 89 -14.79 9.71 20.39
N LEU A 90 -14.91 10.26 19.19
CA LEU A 90 -16.17 10.36 18.47
C LEU A 90 -16.79 8.98 18.26
N VAL A 91 -16.03 8.07 17.65
CA VAL A 91 -16.55 6.74 17.29
C VAL A 91 -16.97 5.93 18.51
N ARG A 92 -16.32 6.11 19.67
CA ARG A 92 -16.71 5.46 20.92
C ARG A 92 -18.12 5.83 21.38
N GLN A 93 -18.61 7.02 21.06
CA GLN A 93 -19.96 7.45 21.43
C GLN A 93 -21.06 6.67 20.68
N TYR A 94 -20.72 6.16 19.48
CA TYR A 94 -21.65 5.44 18.61
C TYR A 94 -21.41 3.93 18.62
N ALA A 95 -20.25 3.49 19.07
CA ALA A 95 -19.87 2.08 19.14
C ALA A 95 -20.55 1.35 20.31
N SER A 96 -20.61 0.02 20.21
CA SER A 96 -21.01 -0.79 21.35
C SER A 96 -20.01 -0.62 22.51
N PRO A 97 -20.48 -0.49 23.76
CA PRO A 97 -19.61 -0.39 24.94
C PRO A 97 -18.69 -1.60 25.12
N PHE A 98 -19.03 -2.73 24.52
CA PHE A 98 -18.24 -3.96 24.56
C PHE A 98 -17.22 -4.06 23.41
N ALA A 99 -17.25 -3.15 22.42
CA ALA A 99 -16.31 -3.14 21.33
C ALA A 99 -14.97 -2.52 21.77
N SER A 100 -13.87 -3.27 21.59
CA SER A 100 -12.53 -2.71 21.74
C SER A 100 -12.15 -1.98 20.44
N LEU A 101 -12.14 -0.65 20.50
CA LEU A 101 -11.87 0.21 19.36
C LEU A 101 -10.45 0.76 19.40
N ARG A 102 -9.75 0.69 18.27
CA ARG A 102 -8.46 1.32 18.04
C ARG A 102 -8.47 2.06 16.71
N VAL A 103 -8.01 3.31 16.72
CA VAL A 103 -7.83 4.14 15.52
C VAL A 103 -6.35 4.35 15.28
N ILE A 104 -5.87 4.04 14.09
CA ILE A 104 -4.45 4.07 13.74
C ILE A 104 -4.22 4.59 12.34
N ASN A 105 -2.99 5.00 12.07
CA ASN A 105 -2.47 5.19 10.72
C ASN A 105 -2.13 3.85 10.06
N PRO A 106 -2.06 3.77 8.71
CA PRO A 106 -1.44 2.65 8.04
C PRO A 106 0.04 2.54 8.45
N VAL A 107 0.54 1.31 8.52
CA VAL A 107 1.96 1.04 8.79
C VAL A 107 2.66 0.80 7.48
N TYR A 108 3.65 1.62 7.14
CA TYR A 108 4.44 1.46 5.93
C TYR A 108 5.61 0.51 6.19
N GLU A 109 5.61 -0.64 5.49
CA GLU A 109 6.63 -1.68 5.62
C GLU A 109 7.50 -1.75 4.37
N ARG A 110 8.81 -1.78 4.55
CA ARG A 110 9.77 -1.88 3.44
C ARG A 110 9.79 -3.30 2.89
N VAL A 111 9.75 -3.43 1.57
CA VAL A 111 9.99 -4.66 0.82
C VAL A 111 11.26 -4.47 0.00
N ASN A 112 12.30 -5.23 0.33
CA ASN A 112 13.56 -5.17 -0.39
C ASN A 112 13.47 -6.04 -1.64
N VAL A 113 13.64 -5.44 -2.81
CA VAL A 113 13.70 -6.11 -4.10
C VAL A 113 15.10 -5.93 -4.64
N HIS A 114 15.84 -7.01 -4.78
CA HIS A 114 17.18 -7.02 -5.36
C HIS A 114 17.16 -7.79 -6.69
N CYS A 115 17.52 -7.11 -7.76
CA CYS A 115 17.54 -7.66 -9.10
C CYS A 115 18.99 -7.61 -9.63
N LYS A 116 19.49 -8.75 -10.11
CA LYS A 116 20.74 -8.82 -10.88
C LYS A 116 20.39 -9.08 -12.34
N ALA A 117 20.88 -8.21 -13.22
CA ALA A 117 20.57 -8.26 -14.64
C ALA A 117 21.79 -7.94 -15.48
N ILE A 118 21.82 -8.53 -16.69
CA ILE A 118 22.76 -8.19 -17.74
C ILE A 118 22.00 -7.41 -18.80
N LEU A 119 22.38 -6.17 -19.04
CA LEU A 119 21.82 -5.37 -20.13
C LEU A 119 22.47 -5.78 -21.45
N TRP A 120 21.67 -5.74 -22.51
CA TRP A 120 22.19 -5.98 -23.86
C TRP A 120 23.06 -4.81 -24.33
N ASP A 121 24.09 -5.09 -25.11
CA ASP A 121 24.98 -4.06 -25.68
C ASP A 121 24.25 -3.12 -26.65
N SER A 122 23.11 -3.56 -27.18
CA SER A 122 22.23 -2.76 -28.04
C SER A 122 21.48 -1.66 -27.29
N VAL A 123 21.48 -1.66 -25.96
CA VAL A 123 20.78 -0.67 -25.13
C VAL A 123 21.62 0.61 -25.02
N PRO A 124 21.22 1.71 -25.67
CA PRO A 124 22.06 2.91 -25.77
C PRO A 124 22.16 3.67 -24.42
N ASP A 125 21.13 3.61 -23.58
CA ASP A 125 21.07 4.31 -22.29
C ASP A 125 20.76 3.30 -21.16
N LYS A 126 21.84 2.81 -20.56
CA LYS A 126 21.78 1.88 -19.42
C LYS A 126 21.02 2.50 -18.22
N GLY A 127 21.21 3.79 -17.98
CA GLY A 127 20.54 4.49 -16.89
C GLY A 127 19.02 4.59 -17.09
N LYS A 128 18.58 4.80 -18.33
CA LYS A 128 17.15 4.80 -18.68
C LYS A 128 16.54 3.41 -18.50
N ALA A 129 17.23 2.36 -18.93
CA ALA A 129 16.78 0.99 -18.77
C ALA A 129 16.60 0.62 -17.29
N VAL A 130 17.60 0.93 -16.44
CA VAL A 130 17.51 0.72 -15.00
C VAL A 130 16.30 1.46 -14.40
N ARG A 131 16.11 2.73 -14.76
CA ARG A 131 14.94 3.50 -14.28
C ARG A 131 13.61 2.86 -14.69
N GLN A 132 13.52 2.31 -15.91
CA GLN A 132 12.31 1.61 -16.37
C GLN A 132 12.02 0.36 -15.51
N LEU A 133 13.04 -0.44 -15.20
CA LEU A 133 12.90 -1.62 -14.35
C LEU A 133 12.50 -1.27 -12.92
N VAL A 134 13.09 -0.22 -12.36
CA VAL A 134 12.68 0.30 -11.04
C VAL A 134 11.22 0.72 -11.05
N VAL A 135 10.80 1.47 -12.07
CA VAL A 135 9.40 1.91 -12.24
C VAL A 135 8.45 0.73 -12.34
N LEU A 136 8.83 -0.31 -13.05
CA LEU A 136 8.01 -1.50 -13.24
C LEU A 136 7.77 -2.22 -11.91
N ALA A 137 8.83 -2.49 -11.16
CA ALA A 137 8.72 -3.13 -9.85
C ALA A 137 7.93 -2.26 -8.84
N GLN A 138 8.14 -0.92 -8.87
CA GLN A 138 7.37 0.02 -8.07
C GLN A 138 5.88 -0.01 -8.41
N ASN A 139 5.53 0.04 -9.70
CA ASN A 139 4.14 0.03 -10.15
C ASN A 139 3.43 -1.28 -9.81
N TYR A 140 4.16 -2.38 -9.68
CA TYR A 140 3.59 -3.63 -9.24
C TYR A 140 3.30 -3.64 -7.74
N ILE A 141 4.28 -3.27 -6.90
CA ILE A 141 4.16 -3.35 -5.43
C ILE A 141 3.42 -2.15 -4.85
N ALA A 142 3.69 -0.95 -5.36
CA ALA A 142 3.14 0.30 -4.82
C ALA A 142 2.62 1.22 -5.95
N PRO A 143 1.59 0.82 -6.71
CA PRO A 143 1.03 1.64 -7.79
C PRO A 143 0.52 2.99 -7.29
N TRP A 144 0.01 3.03 -6.07
CA TRP A 144 -0.50 4.21 -5.38
C TRP A 144 0.54 5.34 -5.25
N TYR A 145 1.82 4.98 -5.11
CA TYR A 145 2.89 5.95 -4.88
C TYR A 145 3.09 6.91 -6.06
N ARG A 146 2.89 6.42 -7.31
CA ARG A 146 3.03 7.22 -8.52
C ARG A 146 1.72 7.85 -8.99
N LYS A 147 0.62 7.13 -8.81
CA LYS A 147 -0.70 7.58 -9.24
C LYS A 147 -1.37 8.51 -8.23
N GLU A 148 -0.71 8.75 -7.09
CA GLU A 148 -1.25 9.53 -5.98
C GLU A 148 -2.60 9.00 -5.47
N GLU A 149 -2.83 7.71 -5.66
CA GLU A 149 -4.01 7.01 -5.18
C GLU A 149 -3.86 6.61 -3.70
N ILE A 150 -4.97 6.37 -3.03
CA ILE A 150 -4.94 5.86 -1.66
C ILE A 150 -4.52 4.39 -1.68
N PRO A 151 -3.52 3.97 -0.89
CA PRO A 151 -3.06 2.59 -0.87
C PRO A 151 -4.15 1.63 -0.40
N MET A 152 -4.12 0.43 -0.94
CA MET A 152 -4.98 -0.66 -0.46
C MET A 152 -4.28 -1.44 0.65
N LEU A 153 -5.05 -1.84 1.66
CA LEU A 153 -4.58 -2.73 2.72
C LEU A 153 -4.75 -4.20 2.34
N ARG A 154 -4.06 -5.09 3.04
CA ARG A 154 -4.13 -6.55 2.86
C ARG A 154 -3.75 -7.00 1.43
N GLN A 155 -2.86 -6.29 0.78
CA GLN A 155 -2.36 -6.70 -0.52
C GLN A 155 -1.38 -7.86 -0.37
N ARG A 156 -1.56 -8.86 -1.22
CA ARG A 156 -0.64 -9.98 -1.41
C ARG A 156 -0.04 -9.88 -2.81
N TYR A 157 1.23 -10.09 -2.89
CA TYR A 157 1.96 -10.01 -4.15
C TYR A 157 2.63 -11.35 -4.43
N SER A 158 2.53 -11.81 -5.67
CA SER A 158 3.15 -13.03 -6.14
C SER A 158 4.58 -12.72 -6.60
N TYR A 159 5.54 -13.52 -6.17
CA TYR A 159 6.91 -13.46 -6.67
C TYR A 159 6.96 -13.82 -8.16
N LYS A 160 6.24 -14.86 -8.56
CA LYS A 160 6.17 -15.33 -9.94
C LYS A 160 5.65 -14.23 -10.88
N GLU A 161 4.63 -13.49 -10.47
CA GLU A 161 4.09 -12.38 -11.26
C GLU A 161 5.10 -11.23 -11.38
N LEU A 162 5.79 -10.86 -10.29
CA LEU A 162 6.85 -9.86 -10.33
C LEU A 162 7.98 -10.29 -11.25
N HIS A 163 8.42 -11.55 -11.13
CA HIS A 163 9.46 -12.14 -11.97
C HIS A 163 9.06 -12.13 -13.46
N ALA A 164 7.84 -12.56 -13.77
CA ALA A 164 7.33 -12.55 -15.15
C ALA A 164 7.29 -11.14 -15.75
N ARG A 165 6.89 -10.14 -14.95
CA ARG A 165 6.91 -8.74 -15.38
C ARG A 165 8.31 -8.23 -15.67
N MET A 166 9.30 -8.66 -14.88
CA MET A 166 10.71 -8.30 -15.09
C MET A 166 11.29 -9.00 -16.32
N VAL A 167 10.96 -10.27 -16.53
CA VAL A 167 11.44 -11.06 -17.69
C VAL A 167 10.84 -10.57 -19.02
N ASN A 168 9.60 -10.07 -19.02
CA ASN A 168 8.95 -9.55 -20.24
C ASN A 168 9.67 -8.34 -20.87
N HIS A 169 10.76 -7.86 -20.27
CA HIS A 169 11.67 -6.86 -20.83
C HIS A 169 12.95 -7.49 -21.42
N GLU A 170 12.84 -8.64 -22.03
CA GLU A 170 13.94 -9.35 -22.70
C GLU A 170 14.62 -8.53 -23.81
N ASP A 171 13.94 -7.55 -24.37
CA ASP A 171 14.49 -6.57 -25.32
C ASP A 171 15.55 -5.65 -24.68
N LEU A 172 15.52 -5.45 -23.39
CA LEU A 172 16.43 -4.58 -22.63
C LEU A 172 17.50 -5.37 -21.89
N MET A 173 17.14 -6.52 -21.31
CA MET A 173 18.01 -7.23 -20.38
C MET A 173 17.75 -8.72 -20.31
N ARG A 174 18.77 -9.44 -19.79
CA ARG A 174 18.62 -10.80 -19.27
C ARG A 174 18.59 -10.76 -17.75
N LEU A 175 17.48 -11.18 -17.16
CA LEU A 175 17.37 -11.34 -15.72
C LEU A 175 18.25 -12.52 -15.25
N VAL A 176 19.13 -12.28 -14.29
CA VAL A 176 20.00 -13.31 -13.70
C VAL A 176 19.41 -13.82 -12.40
N THR A 177 19.11 -12.91 -11.46
CA THR A 177 18.46 -13.24 -10.20
C THR A 177 17.47 -12.14 -9.80
N LEU A 178 16.40 -12.55 -9.15
CA LEU A 178 15.47 -11.66 -8.48
C LEU A 178 15.28 -12.15 -7.05
N GLU A 179 15.49 -11.29 -6.09
CA GLU A 179 15.31 -11.57 -4.68
C GLU A 179 14.28 -10.61 -4.09
N VAL A 180 13.37 -11.12 -3.28
CA VAL A 180 12.40 -10.34 -2.52
C VAL A 180 12.56 -10.68 -1.05
N ASN A 181 12.94 -9.70 -0.23
CA ASN A 181 13.23 -9.86 1.18
C ASN A 181 14.23 -11.01 1.49
N GLY A 182 15.24 -11.16 0.64
CA GLY A 182 16.27 -12.19 0.76
C GLY A 182 15.84 -13.60 0.33
N LYS A 183 14.65 -13.72 -0.28
CA LYS A 183 14.18 -14.99 -0.88
C LYS A 183 14.20 -14.88 -2.39
N SER A 184 14.72 -15.89 -3.04
CA SER A 184 14.71 -16.04 -4.50
C SER A 184 14.29 -17.46 -4.88
N LEU A 185 13.79 -17.62 -6.09
CA LEU A 185 13.58 -18.94 -6.70
C LEU A 185 14.58 -19.13 -7.82
N SER A 186 15.04 -20.36 -8.02
CA SER A 186 15.84 -20.70 -9.19
C SER A 186 14.98 -20.58 -10.47
N ARG A 187 15.61 -20.44 -11.63
CA ARG A 187 14.89 -20.39 -12.92
C ARG A 187 13.95 -21.57 -13.15
N ILE A 188 14.33 -22.74 -12.66
CA ILE A 188 13.55 -23.98 -12.82
C ILE A 188 12.35 -23.97 -11.85
N ASP A 189 12.54 -23.44 -10.65
CA ASP A 189 11.51 -23.45 -9.60
C ASP A 189 10.42 -22.40 -9.83
N VAL A 190 10.72 -21.29 -10.52
CA VAL A 190 9.75 -20.21 -10.78
C VAL A 190 8.52 -20.70 -11.57
N ASP A 191 8.69 -21.71 -12.43
CA ASP A 191 7.58 -22.24 -13.20
C ASP A 191 6.66 -23.14 -12.37
N THR A 192 7.20 -23.82 -11.35
CA THR A 192 6.51 -24.84 -10.56
C THR A 192 6.10 -24.34 -9.17
N VAL A 193 6.85 -23.43 -8.58
CA VAL A 193 6.64 -22.92 -7.21
C VAL A 193 6.44 -21.40 -7.23
N ASP A 194 5.52 -20.91 -6.44
CA ASP A 194 5.36 -19.48 -6.19
C ASP A 194 5.39 -19.23 -4.69
N PHE A 195 5.86 -18.06 -4.30
CA PHE A 195 5.66 -17.57 -2.95
C PHE A 195 5.05 -16.16 -2.98
N THR A 196 4.20 -15.92 -2.01
CA THR A 196 3.58 -14.61 -1.85
C THR A 196 4.28 -13.83 -0.75
N PHE A 197 4.33 -12.50 -0.91
CA PHE A 197 4.79 -11.60 0.13
C PHE A 197 3.71 -10.55 0.44
N GLU A 198 3.55 -10.29 1.71
CA GLU A 198 2.52 -9.40 2.23
C GLU A 198 3.05 -8.63 3.45
N GLY A 199 2.31 -7.64 3.90
CA GLY A 199 2.64 -6.92 5.14
C GLY A 199 2.42 -7.78 6.38
N LYS A 200 3.18 -7.52 7.42
CA LYS A 200 3.11 -8.25 8.72
C LYS A 200 1.76 -8.08 9.41
N HIS A 201 1.08 -6.98 9.13
CA HIS A 201 -0.20 -6.66 9.75
C HIS A 201 -1.28 -6.39 8.70
N PRO A 202 -2.57 -6.60 9.02
CA PRO A 202 -3.67 -6.30 8.09
C PRO A 202 -3.77 -4.82 7.69
N TRP A 203 -3.11 -3.93 8.42
CA TRP A 203 -3.06 -2.49 8.15
C TRP A 203 -1.72 -2.03 7.57
N SER A 204 -0.90 -2.96 7.13
CA SER A 204 0.38 -2.65 6.49
C SER A 204 0.20 -2.27 5.02
N VAL A 205 1.00 -1.29 4.59
CA VAL A 205 1.17 -0.86 3.20
C VAL A 205 2.62 -1.10 2.82
N LEU A 206 2.86 -1.80 1.72
CA LEU A 206 4.21 -2.13 1.28
C LEU A 206 4.86 -0.98 0.52
N LEU A 207 6.13 -0.70 0.87
CA LEU A 207 7.01 0.26 0.21
C LEU A 207 8.19 -0.49 -0.41
N PRO A 208 8.29 -0.58 -1.74
CA PRO A 208 9.40 -1.26 -2.39
C PRO A 208 10.69 -0.45 -2.29
N VAL A 209 11.75 -1.07 -1.80
CA VAL A 209 13.14 -0.61 -1.89
C VAL A 209 13.82 -1.46 -2.94
N ILE A 210 14.06 -0.87 -4.12
CA ILE A 210 14.52 -1.62 -5.29
C ILE A 210 15.99 -1.32 -5.52
N LYS A 211 16.80 -2.39 -5.55
CA LYS A 211 18.21 -2.35 -5.92
C LYS A 211 18.41 -3.16 -7.19
N ILE A 212 18.97 -2.54 -8.22
CA ILE A 212 19.32 -3.22 -9.46
C ILE A 212 20.84 -3.23 -9.58
N GLU A 213 21.42 -4.42 -9.68
CA GLU A 213 22.83 -4.65 -9.89
C GLU A 213 23.04 -5.11 -11.34
N LEU A 214 23.82 -4.34 -12.09
CA LEU A 214 24.18 -4.70 -13.45
C LEU A 214 25.42 -5.56 -13.44
N LEU A 215 25.36 -6.68 -14.16
CA LEU A 215 26.48 -7.58 -14.39
C LEU A 215 27.04 -7.35 -15.79
N SER A 216 28.36 -7.38 -15.93
CA SER A 216 29.02 -7.34 -17.24
C SER A 216 28.97 -8.72 -17.91
N PRO A 217 28.70 -8.81 -19.23
CA PRO A 217 28.71 -10.07 -19.95
C PRO A 217 30.10 -10.70 -20.07
N HIS A 218 31.19 -9.92 -19.94
CA HIS A 218 32.54 -10.36 -20.21
C HIS A 218 33.44 -10.52 -18.98
N ASP A 219 33.19 -9.78 -17.92
CA ASP A 219 33.95 -9.89 -16.68
C ASP A 219 32.98 -10.14 -15.54
N GLY A 220 33.22 -11.20 -14.77
CA GLY A 220 32.46 -11.42 -13.54
C GLY A 220 32.59 -10.20 -12.63
N ILE A 221 31.55 -9.37 -12.64
CA ILE A 221 31.28 -8.35 -11.61
C ILE A 221 32.01 -7.01 -11.80
N GLU A 222 31.58 -6.15 -12.70
CA GLU A 222 31.65 -4.72 -12.46
C GLU A 222 30.39 -4.28 -11.68
N LYS A 223 30.58 -3.87 -10.44
CA LYS A 223 29.51 -3.39 -9.58
C LYS A 223 29.20 -1.94 -9.94
N ALA A 224 28.22 -1.72 -10.79
CA ALA A 224 27.57 -0.42 -10.88
C ALA A 224 26.37 -0.43 -9.90
N GLU A 225 26.57 0.06 -8.69
CA GLU A 225 25.47 0.26 -7.72
C GLU A 225 24.74 1.55 -8.07
N ILE A 226 23.63 1.43 -8.80
CA ILE A 226 22.67 2.54 -8.93
C ILE A 226 21.53 2.22 -7.97
N GLY A 227 21.65 2.69 -6.73
CA GLY A 227 20.60 2.58 -5.74
C GLY A 227 19.62 3.75 -5.86
N SER A 228 18.34 3.46 -6.02
CA SER A 228 17.29 4.44 -5.73
C SER A 228 17.02 4.41 -4.23
N ASN A 229 17.76 5.20 -3.45
CA ASN A 229 17.46 5.38 -2.05
C ASN A 229 16.21 6.26 -1.93
N PHE A 230 15.09 5.66 -1.51
CA PHE A 230 13.98 6.41 -0.96
C PHE A 230 14.40 6.89 0.43
N ILE A 231 14.95 8.10 0.49
CA ILE A 231 15.16 8.79 1.77
C ILE A 231 13.78 9.29 2.18
N ILE A 232 13.26 8.74 3.26
CA ILE A 232 12.11 9.28 3.97
C ILE A 232 12.67 10.45 4.77
N GLY A 233 12.49 11.68 4.23
CA GLY A 233 12.69 12.89 4.99
C GLY A 233 11.39 13.30 5.68
#